data_fc6760b43effc8fc7c9f9c49df08e403
#
_entry.id   fc6760b43effc8fc7c9f9c49df08e403
#
_cell.length_a   1.000
_cell.length_b   1.000
_cell.length_c   1.000
_cell.angle_alpha   90.00
_cell.angle_beta   90.00
_cell.angle_gamma   90.00
#
_symmetry.space_group_name_H-M   'P 1'
#
loop_
_entity.id
_entity.type
_entity.pdbx_description
1 polymer ?
#
loop_
_entity_poly.entity_id
_entity_poly.type
_entity_poly.pdbx_seq_one_letter_code
_entity_poly.pdbx_strand_id
1 'polypeptide(L)'
;MTTKNIMTSGVYTLKPTDTVAHAMSLMHKKHVRNLPVVDSKGMFIGLFGLRRLSHLLLPIAALDLGEHSLSELHFLPDEIVQMGDRWHEIANQPVSDFLEKKKKLLFCTPDTAFPELLALLDESKDSSLPVIVVEGDTKQLVGMVSGWDVLEGIIMGNLIKGANAGQPSADNE
;
A
#
# COMPACT_ATOMS: atom_id res chain seq x y z
N MET A 1 13.11 6.24 -18.14
CA MET A 1 12.10 5.41 -17.48
C MET A 1 11.47 6.21 -16.36
N THR A 2 10.15 6.21 -16.30
CA THR A 2 9.35 6.99 -15.35
C THR A 2 8.40 6.07 -14.59
N THR A 3 7.75 6.59 -13.57
CA THR A 3 6.76 5.89 -12.75
C THR A 3 5.67 5.20 -13.59
N LYS A 4 5.20 5.85 -14.65
CA LYS A 4 4.19 5.31 -15.59
C LYS A 4 4.54 3.92 -16.16
N ASN A 5 5.82 3.61 -16.28
CA ASN A 5 6.26 2.34 -16.84
C ASN A 5 6.19 1.18 -15.86
N ILE A 6 6.02 1.48 -14.56
CA ILE A 6 6.12 0.49 -13.47
C ILE A 6 4.84 0.44 -12.64
N MET A 7 4.14 1.58 -12.50
CA MET A 7 2.98 1.68 -11.64
C MET A 7 1.89 0.67 -12.00
N THR A 8 1.21 0.16 -11.01
CA THR A 8 -0.07 -0.51 -11.18
C THR A 8 -1.14 0.56 -11.40
N SER A 9 -1.68 0.62 -12.62
CA SER A 9 -2.84 1.44 -12.99
C SER A 9 -4.14 0.65 -12.81
N GLY A 10 -5.28 1.35 -12.72
CA GLY A 10 -6.58 0.68 -12.57
C GLY A 10 -6.73 -0.07 -11.24
N VAL A 11 -6.12 0.47 -10.19
CA VAL A 11 -6.18 -0.09 -8.82
C VAL A 11 -7.61 -0.14 -8.30
N TYR A 12 -7.91 -1.15 -7.50
CA TYR A 12 -9.20 -1.24 -6.80
C TYR A 12 -9.31 -0.10 -5.79
N THR A 13 -10.43 0.59 -5.78
CA THR A 13 -10.68 1.76 -4.92
C THR A 13 -11.87 1.52 -4.01
N LEU A 14 -11.93 2.28 -2.92
CA LEU A 14 -13.07 2.35 -2.03
C LEU A 14 -13.67 3.76 -2.07
N LYS A 15 -14.95 3.84 -1.76
CA LYS A 15 -15.62 5.11 -1.43
C LYS A 15 -15.45 5.39 0.06
N PRO A 16 -15.45 6.65 0.50
CA PRO A 16 -15.36 7.00 1.92
C PRO A 16 -16.41 6.32 2.80
N THR A 17 -17.58 6.07 2.23
CA THR A 17 -18.76 5.47 2.90
C THR A 17 -18.77 3.94 2.86
N ASP A 18 -17.85 3.30 2.14
CA ASP A 18 -17.74 1.84 2.15
C ASP A 18 -17.39 1.36 3.56
N THR A 19 -17.92 0.21 3.95
CA THR A 19 -17.68 -0.33 5.29
C THR A 19 -16.32 -1.03 5.39
N VAL A 20 -15.79 -1.10 6.60
CA VAL A 20 -14.56 -1.87 6.89
C VAL A 20 -14.71 -3.34 6.47
N ALA A 21 -15.88 -3.94 6.69
CA ALA A 21 -16.17 -5.31 6.26
C ALA A 21 -16.11 -5.46 4.73
N HIS A 22 -16.65 -4.49 3.98
CA HIS A 22 -16.56 -4.48 2.52
C HIS A 22 -15.10 -4.36 2.05
N ALA A 23 -14.34 -3.43 2.63
CA ALA A 23 -12.93 -3.25 2.32
C ALA A 23 -12.11 -4.54 2.56
N MET A 24 -12.33 -5.20 3.70
CA MET A 24 -11.64 -6.45 4.01
C MET A 24 -12.00 -7.59 3.06
N SER A 25 -13.29 -7.72 2.70
CA SER A 25 -13.74 -8.69 1.70
C SER A 25 -13.08 -8.44 0.33
N LEU A 26 -12.98 -7.17 -0.08
CA LEU A 26 -12.33 -6.79 -1.33
C LEU A 26 -10.82 -7.09 -1.30
N MET A 27 -10.14 -6.74 -0.20
CA MET A 27 -8.72 -7.07 0.00
C MET A 27 -8.45 -8.56 -0.12
N HIS A 28 -9.26 -9.38 0.57
CA HIS A 28 -9.14 -10.83 0.54
C HIS A 28 -9.39 -11.39 -0.87
N LYS A 29 -10.49 -10.98 -1.50
CA LYS A 29 -10.89 -11.46 -2.84
C LYS A 29 -9.88 -11.08 -3.94
N LYS A 30 -9.23 -9.93 -3.81
CA LYS A 30 -8.31 -9.38 -4.81
C LYS A 30 -6.83 -9.56 -4.45
N HIS A 31 -6.55 -10.15 -3.29
CA HIS A 31 -5.20 -10.36 -2.77
C HIS A 31 -4.37 -9.06 -2.68
N VAL A 32 -5.03 -7.95 -2.32
CA VAL A 32 -4.39 -6.65 -2.15
C VAL A 32 -4.33 -6.26 -0.68
N ARG A 33 -3.28 -5.54 -0.28
CA ARG A 33 -3.05 -5.13 1.12
C ARG A 33 -3.44 -3.68 1.39
N ASN A 34 -3.60 -2.89 0.35
CA ASN A 34 -3.90 -1.48 0.43
C ASN A 34 -4.95 -1.12 -0.61
N LEU A 35 -5.94 -0.34 -0.20
CA LEU A 35 -7.01 0.17 -1.05
C LEU A 35 -7.06 1.69 -0.93
N PRO A 36 -6.80 2.43 -2.01
CA PRO A 36 -7.00 3.86 -2.01
C PRO A 36 -8.48 4.20 -1.93
N VAL A 37 -8.78 5.22 -1.15
CA VAL A 37 -10.13 5.76 -0.99
C VAL A 37 -10.23 7.03 -1.83
N VAL A 38 -11.23 7.08 -2.70
CA VAL A 38 -11.45 8.19 -3.63
C VAL A 38 -12.85 8.74 -3.51
N ASP A 39 -13.02 10.03 -3.83
CA ASP A 39 -14.32 10.64 -3.92
C ASP A 39 -15.05 10.30 -5.23
N SER A 40 -16.25 10.88 -5.43
CA SER A 40 -17.06 10.67 -6.64
C SER A 40 -16.41 11.18 -7.93
N LYS A 41 -15.36 12.01 -7.82
CA LYS A 41 -14.59 12.54 -8.94
C LYS A 41 -13.27 11.77 -9.18
N GLY A 42 -13.00 10.72 -8.39
CA GLY A 42 -11.77 9.95 -8.44
C GLY A 42 -10.57 10.62 -7.75
N MET A 43 -10.83 11.65 -6.94
CA MET A 43 -9.77 12.34 -6.19
C MET A 43 -9.37 11.51 -4.98
N PHE A 44 -8.07 11.36 -4.77
CA PHE A 44 -7.52 10.61 -3.64
C PHE A 44 -7.84 11.31 -2.31
N ILE A 45 -8.51 10.58 -1.40
CA ILE A 45 -8.85 11.03 -0.05
C ILE A 45 -7.88 10.47 0.97
N GLY A 46 -7.53 9.19 0.84
CA GLY A 46 -6.67 8.49 1.78
C GLY A 46 -6.46 7.05 1.41
N LEU A 47 -5.71 6.34 2.23
CA LEU A 47 -5.38 4.92 2.06
C LEU A 47 -5.96 4.11 3.22
N PHE A 48 -6.66 3.02 2.91
CA PHE A 48 -7.06 2.01 3.87
C PHE A 48 -6.20 0.77 3.66
N GLY A 49 -5.45 0.37 4.70
CA GLY A 49 -4.47 -0.70 4.59
C GLY A 49 -4.67 -1.81 5.63
N LEU A 50 -4.26 -3.03 5.28
CA LEU A 50 -4.30 -4.19 6.18
C LEU A 50 -3.54 -3.93 7.48
N ARG A 51 -2.42 -3.23 7.42
CA ARG A 51 -1.66 -2.84 8.60
C ARG A 51 -2.49 -1.98 9.55
N ARG A 52 -3.22 -0.99 9.01
CA ARG A 52 -4.11 -0.15 9.82
C ARG A 52 -5.20 -0.99 10.49
N LEU A 53 -5.80 -1.89 9.73
CA LEU A 53 -6.81 -2.81 10.25
C LEU A 53 -6.24 -3.71 11.36
N SER A 54 -5.05 -4.27 11.17
CA SER A 54 -4.40 -5.08 12.22
C SER A 54 -4.22 -4.30 13.52
N HIS A 55 -3.77 -3.03 13.44
CA HIS A 55 -3.66 -2.17 14.61
C HIS A 55 -4.99 -1.87 15.29
N LEU A 56 -6.08 -1.78 14.54
CA LEU A 56 -7.41 -1.56 15.12
C LEU A 56 -7.94 -2.78 15.86
N LEU A 57 -7.56 -3.97 15.42
CA LEU A 57 -8.00 -5.22 16.01
C LEU A 57 -7.11 -5.70 17.18
N LEU A 58 -5.86 -5.24 17.26
CA LEU A 58 -4.97 -5.61 18.34
C LEU A 58 -5.51 -5.15 19.71
N PRO A 59 -5.36 -5.96 20.76
CA PRO A 59 -5.66 -5.55 22.14
C PRO A 59 -4.88 -4.28 22.53
N ILE A 60 -5.47 -3.44 23.39
CA ILE A 60 -4.82 -2.21 23.85
C ILE A 60 -3.47 -2.50 24.50
N ALA A 61 -3.39 -3.58 25.29
CA ALA A 61 -2.16 -4.02 25.92
C ALA A 61 -1.03 -4.33 24.91
N ALA A 62 -1.38 -4.79 23.69
CA ALA A 62 -0.43 -5.03 22.62
C ALA A 62 0.06 -3.75 21.93
N LEU A 63 -0.74 -2.67 21.97
CA LEU A 63 -0.38 -1.38 21.37
C LEU A 63 0.63 -0.60 22.22
N ASP A 64 0.66 -0.82 23.53
CA ASP A 64 1.56 -0.14 24.48
C ASP A 64 2.96 -0.78 24.54
N LEU A 65 3.13 -1.99 24.03
CA LEU A 65 4.39 -2.75 24.17
C LEU A 65 5.51 -2.36 23.19
N GLY A 66 5.28 -1.44 22.24
CA GLY A 66 6.29 -1.05 21.24
C GLY A 66 6.72 -2.19 20.30
N GLU A 67 7.70 -1.94 19.43
CA GLU A 67 8.10 -2.87 18.37
C GLU A 67 8.77 -4.18 18.85
N HIS A 68 9.14 -4.28 20.11
CA HIS A 68 9.97 -5.38 20.61
C HIS A 68 9.24 -6.52 21.32
N SER A 69 7.93 -6.44 21.53
CA SER A 69 7.24 -7.36 22.46
C SER A 69 6.08 -8.16 21.86
N LEU A 70 5.78 -8.05 20.58
CA LEU A 70 4.70 -8.85 19.97
C LEU A 70 4.98 -10.35 19.99
N SER A 71 6.26 -10.76 20.05
CA SER A 71 6.66 -12.16 20.16
C SER A 71 6.47 -12.75 21.57
N GLU A 72 6.30 -11.90 22.57
CA GLU A 72 6.10 -12.30 23.98
C GLU A 72 4.62 -12.36 24.38
N LEU A 73 3.72 -11.89 23.50
CA LEU A 73 2.28 -12.00 23.70
C LEU A 73 1.86 -13.47 23.60
N HIS A 74 1.78 -14.14 24.69
CA HIS A 74 0.97 -15.33 24.82
C HIS A 74 -0.49 -14.88 24.70
N PHE A 75 -1.07 -14.97 23.49
CA PHE A 75 -2.48 -14.66 23.27
C PHE A 75 -3.33 -15.57 24.14
N LEU A 76 -3.82 -15.02 25.24
CA LEU A 76 -4.78 -15.69 26.09
C LEU A 76 -6.13 -15.75 25.35
N PRO A 77 -6.97 -16.76 25.60
CA PRO A 77 -8.29 -16.88 24.99
C PRO A 77 -9.14 -15.60 25.08
N ASP A 78 -9.03 -14.86 26.16
CA ASP A 78 -9.77 -13.62 26.41
C ASP A 78 -9.38 -12.49 25.43
N GLU A 79 -8.14 -12.44 24.97
CA GLU A 79 -7.67 -11.44 23.99
C GLU A 79 -8.20 -11.70 22.59
N ILE A 80 -8.39 -12.98 22.21
CA ILE A 80 -9.02 -13.35 20.95
C ILE A 80 -10.50 -12.95 20.97
N VAL A 81 -11.19 -13.12 22.08
CA VAL A 81 -12.57 -12.64 22.26
C VAL A 81 -12.63 -11.14 22.10
N GLN A 82 -11.73 -10.38 22.72
CA GLN A 82 -11.66 -8.92 22.57
C GLN A 82 -11.41 -8.48 21.11
N MET A 83 -10.62 -9.21 20.33
CA MET A 83 -10.46 -8.94 18.89
C MET A 83 -11.76 -9.15 18.13
N GLY A 84 -12.54 -10.16 18.48
CA GLY A 84 -13.86 -10.41 17.90
C GLY A 84 -14.84 -9.28 18.21
N ASP A 85 -14.89 -8.82 19.44
CA ASP A 85 -15.75 -7.71 19.86
C ASP A 85 -15.39 -6.42 19.11
N ARG A 86 -14.10 -6.09 19.00
CA ARG A 86 -13.62 -4.95 18.22
C ARG A 86 -13.98 -5.05 16.75
N TRP A 87 -13.85 -6.25 16.18
CA TRP A 87 -14.29 -6.47 14.81
C TRP A 87 -15.78 -6.14 14.65
N HIS A 88 -16.64 -6.62 15.55
CA HIS A 88 -18.07 -6.31 15.52
C HIS A 88 -18.37 -4.82 15.63
N GLU A 89 -17.58 -4.08 16.40
CA GLU A 89 -17.71 -2.64 16.54
C GLU A 89 -17.37 -1.87 15.26
N ILE A 90 -16.28 -2.27 14.56
CA ILE A 90 -15.76 -1.50 13.41
C ILE A 90 -16.27 -1.99 12.06
N ALA A 91 -16.72 -3.24 11.96
CA ALA A 91 -17.04 -3.90 10.69
C ALA A 91 -18.02 -3.11 9.81
N ASN A 92 -19.02 -2.48 10.42
CA ASN A 92 -20.05 -1.70 9.72
C ASN A 92 -19.76 -0.20 9.67
N GLN A 93 -18.63 0.24 10.20
CA GLN A 93 -18.25 1.65 10.16
C GLN A 93 -17.61 2.02 8.82
N PRO A 94 -17.66 3.30 8.39
CA PRO A 94 -17.12 3.75 7.14
C PRO A 94 -15.58 3.73 7.19
N VAL A 95 -14.93 3.34 6.08
CA VAL A 95 -13.48 3.31 5.97
C VAL A 95 -12.83 4.67 6.14
N SER A 96 -13.57 5.76 5.89
CA SER A 96 -13.09 7.13 6.09
C SER A 96 -12.57 7.40 7.50
N ASP A 97 -13.09 6.70 8.51
CA ASP A 97 -12.73 6.88 9.91
C ASP A 97 -11.42 6.17 10.28
N PHE A 98 -10.94 5.28 9.41
CA PHE A 98 -9.81 4.39 9.68
C PHE A 98 -8.67 4.50 8.67
N LEU A 99 -8.53 5.63 8.01
CA LEU A 99 -7.48 5.84 7.01
C LEU A 99 -6.09 5.91 7.64
N GLU A 100 -5.06 5.57 6.86
CA GLU A 100 -3.67 5.80 7.25
C GLU A 100 -3.38 7.29 7.48
N LYS A 101 -2.43 7.56 8.40
CA LYS A 101 -2.06 8.95 8.71
C LYS A 101 -1.44 9.61 7.48
N LYS A 102 -1.96 10.75 7.05
CA LYS A 102 -1.49 11.49 5.84
C LYS A 102 0.02 11.72 5.80
N LYS A 103 0.65 11.98 6.96
CA LYS A 103 2.10 12.20 7.07
C LYS A 103 2.96 10.99 6.71
N LYS A 104 2.37 9.81 6.58
CA LYS A 104 3.06 8.58 6.18
C LYS A 104 2.94 8.28 4.70
N LEU A 105 2.06 8.99 3.99
CA LEU A 105 1.78 8.75 2.58
C LEU A 105 2.72 9.57 1.72
N LEU A 106 3.36 8.92 0.77
CA LEU A 106 4.23 9.53 -0.22
C LEU A 106 3.53 9.56 -1.57
N PHE A 107 3.79 10.62 -2.33
CA PHE A 107 3.14 10.89 -3.59
C PHE A 107 4.15 11.12 -4.70
N CYS A 108 3.80 10.70 -5.90
CA CYS A 108 4.52 11.03 -7.11
C CYS A 108 3.54 11.23 -8.29
N THR A 109 4.08 11.59 -9.45
CA THR A 109 3.32 11.69 -10.69
C THR A 109 3.73 10.58 -11.66
N PRO A 110 2.95 10.31 -12.72
CA PRO A 110 3.34 9.34 -13.75
C PRO A 110 4.70 9.64 -14.40
N ASP A 111 5.08 10.92 -14.46
CA ASP A 111 6.32 11.37 -15.09
C ASP A 111 7.52 11.43 -14.13
N THR A 112 7.32 11.16 -12.83
CA THR A 112 8.40 11.09 -11.84
C THR A 112 9.47 10.09 -12.30
N ALA A 113 10.72 10.53 -12.32
CA ALA A 113 11.85 9.73 -12.77
C ALA A 113 12.09 8.51 -11.85
N PHE A 114 12.52 7.40 -12.44
CA PHE A 114 12.73 6.16 -11.70
C PHE A 114 13.66 6.28 -10.47
N PRO A 115 14.80 6.99 -10.54
CA PRO A 115 15.65 7.17 -9.34
C PRO A 115 14.95 7.94 -8.20
N GLU A 116 14.11 8.91 -8.54
CA GLU A 116 13.31 9.67 -7.57
C GLU A 116 12.23 8.80 -6.93
N LEU A 117 11.58 7.96 -7.74
CA LEU A 117 10.62 6.97 -7.23
C LEU A 117 11.28 5.99 -6.24
N LEU A 118 12.49 5.50 -6.55
CA LEU A 118 13.24 4.64 -5.63
C LEU A 118 13.57 5.34 -4.33
N ALA A 119 13.96 6.62 -4.38
CA ALA A 119 14.21 7.42 -3.18
C ALA A 119 12.95 7.57 -2.32
N LEU A 120 11.78 7.77 -2.93
CA LEU A 120 10.49 7.81 -2.22
C LEU A 120 10.17 6.46 -1.55
N LEU A 121 10.42 5.35 -2.22
CA LEU A 121 10.20 4.02 -1.64
C LEU A 121 11.16 3.73 -0.48
N ASP A 122 12.40 4.21 -0.55
CA ASP A 122 13.41 4.09 0.52
C ASP A 122 13.08 5.03 1.71
N GLU A 123 12.58 6.24 1.44
CA GLU A 123 12.13 7.19 2.46
C GLU A 123 10.95 6.67 3.26
N SER A 124 10.13 5.81 2.64
CA SER A 124 9.03 5.15 3.32
C SER A 124 9.56 4.23 4.41
N LYS A 125 9.52 4.72 5.66
CA LYS A 125 9.87 3.92 6.85
C LYS A 125 8.97 2.69 7.04
N ASP A 126 7.90 2.62 6.25
CA ASP A 126 6.91 1.56 6.28
C ASP A 126 6.83 0.93 4.89
N SER A 127 7.65 -0.09 4.68
CA SER A 127 7.71 -0.85 3.42
C SER A 127 6.37 -1.49 3.00
N SER A 128 5.36 -1.45 3.88
CA SER A 128 4.01 -1.95 3.58
C SER A 128 3.14 -0.92 2.86
N LEU A 129 3.53 0.36 2.84
CA LEU A 129 2.78 1.42 2.19
C LEU A 129 3.29 1.65 0.76
N PRO A 130 2.38 1.76 -0.22
CA PRO A 130 2.75 2.12 -1.58
C PRO A 130 2.96 3.63 -1.71
N VAL A 131 3.71 4.04 -2.73
CA VAL A 131 3.71 5.43 -3.22
C VAL A 131 2.45 5.65 -4.05
N ILE A 132 1.73 6.72 -3.76
CA ILE A 132 0.47 7.07 -4.43
C ILE A 132 0.80 7.88 -5.69
N VAL A 133 0.31 7.43 -6.83
CA VAL A 133 0.51 8.14 -8.11
C VAL A 133 -0.71 8.97 -8.43
N VAL A 134 -0.51 10.28 -8.52
CA VAL A 134 -1.57 11.26 -8.81
C VAL A 134 -1.25 12.07 -10.06
N GLU A 135 -2.30 12.56 -10.74
CA GLU A 135 -2.15 13.40 -11.94
C GLU A 135 -1.78 14.84 -11.53
N GLY A 136 -0.53 15.22 -11.77
CA GLY A 136 -0.03 16.56 -11.49
C GLY A 136 -0.40 17.04 -10.08
N ASP A 137 -0.88 18.27 -9.98
CA ASP A 137 -1.28 18.91 -8.71
C ASP A 137 -2.74 18.60 -8.29
N THR A 138 -3.45 17.78 -9.07
CA THR A 138 -4.90 17.62 -8.92
C THR A 138 -5.32 16.63 -7.85
N LYS A 139 -4.43 15.79 -7.34
CA LYS A 139 -4.75 14.63 -6.49
C LYS A 139 -5.68 13.58 -7.14
N GLN A 140 -5.91 13.67 -8.46
CA GLN A 140 -6.57 12.61 -9.21
C GLN A 140 -5.75 11.34 -9.11
N LEU A 141 -6.33 10.26 -8.57
CA LEU A 141 -5.62 8.99 -8.46
C LEU A 141 -5.44 8.36 -9.85
N VAL A 142 -4.21 8.02 -10.20
CA VAL A 142 -3.85 7.34 -11.48
C VAL A 142 -3.32 5.94 -11.24
N GLY A 143 -2.71 5.69 -10.09
CA GLY A 143 -2.15 4.39 -9.77
C GLY A 143 -1.45 4.35 -8.43
N MET A 144 -0.73 3.27 -8.19
CA MET A 144 0.15 3.10 -7.02
C MET A 144 1.41 2.36 -7.43
N VAL A 145 2.48 2.55 -6.66
CA VAL A 145 3.73 1.80 -6.80
C VAL A 145 4.15 1.24 -5.45
N SER A 146 4.41 -0.04 -5.42
CA SER A 146 4.98 -0.77 -4.27
C SER A 146 6.37 -1.31 -4.60
N GLY A 147 7.08 -1.82 -3.62
CA GLY A 147 8.33 -2.54 -3.84
C GLY A 147 8.17 -3.75 -4.78
N TRP A 148 6.99 -4.39 -4.80
CA TRP A 148 6.67 -5.48 -5.72
C TRP A 148 6.67 -5.04 -7.17
N ASP A 149 6.06 -3.90 -7.50
CA ASP A 149 5.99 -3.36 -8.86
C ASP A 149 7.41 -3.09 -9.40
N VAL A 150 8.31 -2.62 -8.53
CA VAL A 150 9.72 -2.41 -8.87
C VAL A 150 10.42 -3.75 -9.15
N LEU A 151 10.26 -4.75 -8.28
CA LEU A 151 10.84 -6.08 -8.46
C LEU A 151 10.31 -6.75 -9.74
N GLU A 152 9.01 -6.68 -9.99
CA GLU A 152 8.39 -7.20 -11.20
C GLU A 152 8.94 -6.51 -12.45
N GLY A 153 9.08 -5.18 -12.42
CA GLY A 153 9.69 -4.40 -13.50
C GLY A 153 11.13 -4.82 -13.80
N ILE A 154 11.91 -5.17 -12.78
CA ILE A 154 13.28 -5.70 -12.93
C ILE A 154 13.24 -7.11 -13.55
N ILE A 155 12.42 -8.01 -13.01
CA ILE A 155 12.34 -9.43 -13.43
C ILE A 155 11.79 -9.55 -14.86
N MET A 156 10.73 -8.81 -15.20
CA MET A 156 10.10 -8.84 -16.53
C MET A 156 10.91 -8.14 -17.62
N GLY A 157 12.11 -7.64 -17.30
CA GLY A 157 13.08 -7.15 -18.27
C GLY A 157 12.83 -5.74 -18.80
N ASN A 158 11.93 -4.97 -18.20
CA ASN A 158 11.76 -3.56 -18.55
C ASN A 158 12.95 -2.71 -18.08
N LEU A 159 13.66 -3.16 -17.02
CA LEU A 159 14.89 -2.56 -16.53
C LEU A 159 16.14 -3.21 -17.14
N ILE A 160 16.11 -4.50 -17.46
CA ILE A 160 17.26 -5.26 -17.97
C ILE A 160 17.48 -5.04 -19.48
N LYS A 161 16.45 -4.76 -20.27
CA LYS A 161 16.59 -4.45 -21.70
C LYS A 161 17.43 -3.19 -21.98
N GLY A 162 17.51 -2.27 -21.01
CA GLY A 162 18.40 -1.12 -21.08
C GLY A 162 19.86 -1.43 -20.74
N ALA A 163 20.14 -2.49 -19.98
CA ALA A 163 21.48 -2.85 -19.57
C ALA A 163 22.21 -3.73 -20.61
N ASN A 164 21.48 -4.52 -21.39
CA ASN A 164 22.07 -5.41 -22.41
C ASN A 164 22.33 -4.72 -23.76
N ALA A 165 21.94 -3.46 -23.94
CA ALA A 165 22.29 -2.68 -25.13
C ALA A 165 23.76 -2.22 -25.18
N GLY A 166 24.58 -2.55 -24.18
CA GLY A 166 25.97 -2.15 -24.04
C GLY A 166 27.00 -3.28 -23.94
N GLN A 167 26.63 -4.56 -24.09
CA GLN A 167 27.61 -5.62 -24.18
C GLN A 167 28.02 -5.87 -25.64
N PRO A 168 29.31 -5.73 -26.00
CA PRO A 168 29.78 -6.14 -27.30
C PRO A 168 29.65 -7.66 -27.42
N SER A 169 29.12 -8.11 -28.55
CA SER A 169 29.08 -9.51 -28.95
C SER A 169 30.48 -10.11 -28.84
N ALA A 170 30.66 -11.07 -27.92
CA ALA A 170 31.81 -11.97 -27.94
C ALA A 170 31.51 -13.06 -29.00
N ASP A 171 31.68 -12.70 -30.25
CA ASP A 171 31.93 -13.66 -31.33
C ASP A 171 33.43 -13.81 -31.53
N ASN A 172 33.84 -15.07 -31.75
CA ASN A 172 35.10 -15.61 -32.17
C ASN A 172 36.04 -16.05 -31.01
N GLU A 173 36.20 -17.34 -30.80
CA GLU A 173 36.86 -18.38 -31.63
C GLU A 173 36.52 -19.76 -31.05
#